data_032f0ddaedcdfcc1f4f1f0c16ca44374
#
_entry.id   032f0ddaedcdfcc1f4f1f0c16ca44374
#
_cell.length_a   1.000
_cell.length_b   1.000
_cell.length_c   1.000
_cell.angle_alpha   90.00
_cell.angle_beta   90.00
_cell.angle_gamma   90.00
#
_symmetry.space_group_name_H-M   'P 1'
#
loop_
_entity.id
_entity.type
_entity.pdbx_description
1 polymer ?
#
loop_
_entity_poly.entity_id
_entity_poly.type
_entity_poly.pdbx_seq_one_letter_code
_entity_poly.pdbx_strand_id
1 'polypeptide(L)'
;ILFIYMVVHLYKLKSGPKKFKAEFIDDKTKKRVKSVSFGFAGMSNFTKHKDPERQKRYVDRHRKREDWTRSGKHTAGFWSRWLLWSDPSFSKALKITEGKLGERIIYKH
;
A
#
# COMPACT_ATOMS: atom_id res chain seq x y z
N ILE A 1 24.47 -16.55 4.08
CA ILE A 1 23.14 -16.12 3.63
C ILE A 1 23.05 -14.62 3.74
N LEU A 2 22.82 -13.98 2.60
CA LEU A 2 22.62 -12.53 2.56
C LEU A 2 21.13 -12.22 2.74
N PHE A 3 20.82 -11.60 3.88
CA PHE A 3 19.48 -11.05 4.05
C PHE A 3 19.49 -9.59 3.58
N ILE A 4 18.70 -9.31 2.56
CA ILE A 4 18.49 -7.94 2.12
C ILE A 4 17.26 -7.44 2.86
N TYR A 5 17.47 -6.51 3.79
CA TYR A 5 16.38 -5.89 4.51
C TYR A 5 15.95 -4.65 3.75
N MET A 6 14.68 -4.63 3.40
CA MET A 6 14.05 -3.47 2.81
C MET A 6 13.18 -2.81 3.87
N VAL A 7 13.23 -1.49 3.89
CA VAL A 7 12.33 -0.67 4.70
C VAL A 7 11.50 0.15 3.72
N VAL A 8 10.21 0.25 3.95
CA VAL A 8 9.33 1.03 3.09
C VAL A 8 9.01 2.35 3.77
N HIS A 9 9.32 3.46 3.10
CA HIS A 9 8.89 4.78 3.54
C HIS A 9 7.60 5.12 2.82
N LEU A 10 6.52 5.26 3.59
CA LEU A 10 5.21 5.58 3.05
C LEU A 10 4.92 7.06 3.26
N TYR A 11 4.60 7.76 2.19
CA TYR A 11 4.31 9.19 2.20
C TYR A 11 2.87 9.46 1.79
N LYS A 12 2.20 10.34 2.53
CA LYS A 12 0.92 10.89 2.09
C LYS A 12 1.22 12.08 1.19
N LEU A 13 0.74 12.01 -0.06
CA LEU A 13 0.97 13.07 -1.04
C LEU A 13 -0.03 14.21 -0.85
N LYS A 14 0.46 15.44 -0.87
CA LYS A 14 -0.36 16.64 -0.65
C LYS A 14 -0.86 17.25 -1.94
N SER A 15 -0.30 16.85 -3.07
CA SER A 15 -0.66 17.38 -4.39
C SER A 15 -0.49 16.30 -5.44
N GLY A 16 -1.05 16.53 -6.64
CA GLY A 16 -0.99 15.59 -7.73
C GLY A 16 -2.13 14.58 -7.71
N PRO A 17 -2.14 13.65 -8.68
CA PRO A 17 -3.27 12.73 -8.86
C PRO A 17 -3.29 11.54 -7.91
N LYS A 18 -2.22 11.27 -7.18
CA LYS A 18 -2.13 10.10 -6.29
C LYS A 18 -2.19 10.49 -4.83
N LYS A 19 -2.72 9.58 -4.00
CA LYS A 19 -2.86 9.82 -2.55
C LYS A 19 -1.60 9.53 -1.78
N PHE A 20 -0.88 8.45 -2.15
CA PHE A 20 0.27 7.94 -1.41
C PHE A 20 1.39 7.53 -2.34
N LYS A 21 2.59 7.53 -1.79
CA LYS A 21 3.78 6.98 -2.44
C LYS A 21 4.52 6.09 -1.44
N ALA A 22 4.85 4.87 -1.86
CA ALA A 22 5.68 3.94 -1.10
C ALA A 22 7.05 3.87 -1.75
N GLU A 23 8.10 4.16 -0.97
CA GLU A 23 9.47 4.04 -1.45
C GLU A 23 10.15 2.87 -0.75
N PHE A 24 10.64 1.92 -1.54
CA PHE A 24 11.40 0.77 -1.04
C PHE A 24 12.85 1.17 -0.90
N ILE A 25 13.35 1.16 0.32
CA ILE A 25 14.71 1.61 0.65
C ILE A 25 15.53 0.40 1.08
N ASP A 26 16.71 0.22 0.49
CA ASP A 26 17.68 -0.76 0.96
C ASP A 26 18.22 -0.28 2.31
N ASP A 27 17.98 -1.05 3.38
CA ASP A 27 18.34 -0.62 4.73
C ASP A 27 19.85 -0.52 4.93
N LYS A 28 20.63 -1.26 4.17
CA LYS A 28 22.08 -1.25 4.27
C LYS A 28 22.69 -0.04 3.55
N THR A 29 22.29 0.21 2.32
CA THR A 29 22.84 1.32 1.51
C THR A 29 22.09 2.63 1.68
N LYS A 30 20.87 2.57 2.25
CA LYS A 30 19.95 3.70 2.39
C LYS A 30 19.52 4.30 1.05
N LYS A 31 19.66 3.54 -0.03
CA LYS A 31 19.25 3.97 -1.37
C LYS A 31 17.87 3.47 -1.71
N ARG A 32 17.11 4.29 -2.43
CA ARG A 32 15.80 3.92 -2.95
C ARG A 32 15.98 2.92 -4.10
N VAL A 33 15.32 1.77 -3.98
CA VAL A 33 15.36 0.70 -4.98
C VAL A 33 14.15 0.79 -5.92
N LYS A 34 12.98 1.12 -5.38
CA LYS A 34 11.74 1.15 -6.13
C LYS A 34 10.77 2.13 -5.49
N SER A 35 9.88 2.72 -6.28
CA SER A 35 8.81 3.55 -5.73
C SER A 35 7.49 3.21 -6.42
N VAL A 36 6.40 3.28 -5.65
CA VAL A 36 5.05 2.99 -6.13
C VAL A 36 4.13 4.10 -5.65
N SER A 37 3.47 4.78 -6.59
CA SER A 37 2.44 5.75 -6.27
C SER A 37 1.08 5.10 -6.48
N PHE A 38 0.13 5.32 -5.57
CA PHE A 38 -1.16 4.63 -5.63
C PHE A 38 -2.28 5.45 -5.00
N GLY A 39 -3.52 5.01 -5.30
CA GLY A 39 -4.73 5.71 -4.87
C GLY A 39 -4.96 6.97 -5.69
N PHE A 40 -6.17 7.18 -6.19
CA PHE A 40 -6.51 8.42 -6.90
C PHE A 40 -6.98 9.47 -5.90
N ALA A 41 -6.37 10.65 -5.95
CA ALA A 41 -6.85 11.80 -5.18
C ALA A 41 -8.26 12.13 -5.63
N GLY A 42 -9.14 12.44 -4.71
CA GLY A 42 -10.54 12.73 -5.02
C GLY A 42 -11.44 11.50 -5.04
N MET A 43 -10.91 10.28 -5.10
CA MET A 43 -11.73 9.08 -4.99
C MET A 43 -11.74 8.56 -3.56
N SER A 44 -12.89 8.01 -3.14
CA SER A 44 -13.03 7.45 -1.80
C SER A 44 -12.43 6.04 -1.72
N ASN A 45 -12.22 5.56 -0.51
CA ASN A 45 -11.73 4.22 -0.24
C ASN A 45 -12.28 3.74 1.10
N PHE A 46 -12.00 2.49 1.47
CA PHE A 46 -12.58 1.87 2.67
C PHE A 46 -12.21 2.60 3.97
N THR A 47 -11.03 3.19 4.04
CA THR A 47 -10.64 3.95 5.23
C THR A 47 -11.40 5.26 5.39
N LYS A 48 -12.01 5.75 4.30
CA LYS A 48 -12.83 6.97 4.32
C LYS A 48 -14.31 6.68 4.52
N HIS A 49 -14.91 5.87 3.60
CA HIS A 49 -16.36 5.64 3.65
C HIS A 49 -16.76 4.53 4.62
N LYS A 50 -15.86 3.60 4.93
CA LYS A 50 -16.05 2.51 5.89
C LYS A 50 -17.25 1.60 5.56
N ASP A 51 -17.56 1.45 4.27
CA ASP A 51 -18.71 0.70 3.77
C ASP A 51 -18.28 -0.68 3.30
N PRO A 52 -18.66 -1.77 4.03
CA PRO A 52 -18.23 -3.13 3.66
C PRO A 52 -18.75 -3.60 2.29
N GLU A 53 -19.91 -3.12 1.85
CA GLU A 53 -20.43 -3.49 0.54
C GLU A 53 -19.58 -2.90 -0.58
N ARG A 54 -19.13 -1.66 -0.42
CA ARG A 54 -18.24 -1.03 -1.38
C ARG A 54 -16.88 -1.73 -1.40
N GLN A 55 -16.39 -2.15 -0.23
CA GLN A 55 -15.16 -2.95 -0.14
C GLN A 55 -15.32 -4.24 -0.94
N LYS A 56 -16.42 -4.96 -0.74
CA LYS A 56 -16.68 -6.21 -1.45
C LYS A 56 -16.70 -6.01 -2.96
N ARG A 57 -17.36 -4.95 -3.43
CA ARG A 57 -17.40 -4.64 -4.87
C ARG A 57 -16.01 -4.32 -5.42
N TYR A 58 -15.19 -3.59 -4.67
CA TYR A 58 -13.80 -3.33 -5.05
C TYR A 58 -13.04 -4.64 -5.20
N VAL A 59 -13.10 -5.50 -4.19
CA VAL A 59 -12.38 -6.79 -4.19
C VAL A 59 -12.83 -7.64 -5.38
N ASP A 60 -14.13 -7.74 -5.60
CA ASP A 60 -14.66 -8.57 -6.68
C ASP A 60 -14.23 -8.06 -8.07
N ARG A 61 -14.18 -6.73 -8.27
CA ARG A 61 -13.76 -6.16 -9.55
C ARG A 61 -12.28 -6.35 -9.84
N HIS A 62 -11.44 -6.24 -8.81
CA HIS A 62 -9.98 -6.18 -9.00
C HIS A 62 -9.28 -7.52 -8.84
N ARG A 63 -9.90 -8.47 -8.15
CA ARG A 63 -9.29 -9.75 -7.81
C ARG A 63 -8.67 -10.49 -8.99
N LYS A 64 -9.34 -10.49 -10.13
CA LYS A 64 -8.89 -11.24 -11.31
C LYS A 64 -7.74 -10.59 -12.07
N ARG A 65 -7.47 -9.31 -11.80
CA ARG A 65 -6.52 -8.53 -12.59
C ARG A 65 -5.26 -8.16 -11.83
N GLU A 66 -5.23 -8.37 -10.51
CA GLU A 66 -4.16 -7.86 -9.67
C GLU A 66 -3.53 -8.96 -8.85
N ASP A 67 -2.23 -8.85 -8.62
CA ASP A 67 -1.50 -9.76 -7.74
C ASP A 67 -1.42 -9.11 -6.35
N TRP A 68 -2.22 -9.64 -5.41
CA TRP A 68 -2.28 -9.14 -4.04
C TRP A 68 -1.40 -9.96 -3.09
N THR A 69 -0.60 -10.87 -3.63
CA THR A 69 0.39 -11.61 -2.87
C THR A 69 1.65 -10.77 -2.74
N ARG A 70 2.60 -11.25 -1.94
CA ARG A 70 3.87 -10.55 -1.75
C ARG A 70 4.60 -10.29 -3.08
N SER A 71 4.45 -11.16 -4.07
CA SER A 71 5.09 -10.97 -5.37
C SER A 71 4.60 -9.73 -6.11
N GLY A 72 3.40 -9.23 -5.78
CA GLY A 72 2.85 -8.01 -6.36
C GLY A 72 3.18 -6.72 -5.61
N LYS A 73 4.10 -6.76 -4.66
CA LYS A 73 4.38 -5.63 -3.75
C LYS A 73 4.87 -4.35 -4.43
N HIS A 74 5.32 -4.43 -5.66
CA HIS A 74 5.76 -3.26 -6.41
C HIS A 74 4.69 -2.69 -7.33
N THR A 75 3.44 -3.08 -7.14
CA THR A 75 2.33 -2.58 -7.96
C THR A 75 1.38 -1.73 -7.13
N ALA A 76 0.74 -0.78 -7.81
CA ALA A 76 -0.27 0.05 -7.17
C ALA A 76 -1.46 -0.78 -6.66
N GLY A 77 -1.83 -1.85 -7.36
CA GLY A 77 -2.93 -2.71 -6.97
C GLY A 77 -2.73 -3.37 -5.61
N PHE A 78 -1.52 -3.87 -5.35
CA PHE A 78 -1.18 -4.44 -4.04
C PHE A 78 -1.39 -3.42 -2.92
N TRP A 79 -0.83 -2.21 -3.08
CA TRP A 79 -0.90 -1.17 -2.06
C TRP A 79 -2.31 -0.65 -1.85
N SER A 80 -3.07 -0.48 -2.94
CA SER A 80 -4.47 -0.05 -2.83
C SER A 80 -5.30 -1.08 -2.08
N ARG A 81 -5.15 -2.38 -2.42
CA ARG A 81 -5.91 -3.45 -1.77
C ARG A 81 -5.65 -3.50 -0.27
N TRP A 82 -4.41 -3.46 0.14
CA TRP A 82 -4.07 -3.68 1.54
C TRP A 82 -4.11 -2.42 2.38
N LEU A 83 -3.67 -1.27 1.85
CA LEU A 83 -3.67 -0.03 2.63
C LEU A 83 -5.01 0.71 2.58
N LEU A 84 -5.67 0.71 1.44
CA LEU A 84 -6.87 1.52 1.25
C LEU A 84 -8.17 0.72 1.34
N TRP A 85 -8.14 -0.59 1.13
CA TRP A 85 -9.34 -1.41 1.02
C TRP A 85 -9.35 -2.65 1.91
N SER A 86 -8.47 -2.78 2.91
CA SER A 86 -8.45 -3.96 3.78
C SER A 86 -9.26 -3.76 5.06
N ASP A 87 -9.14 -2.61 5.69
CA ASP A 87 -9.77 -2.32 6.99
C ASP A 87 -10.24 -0.87 6.99
N PRO A 88 -11.36 -0.56 7.65
CA PRO A 88 -11.81 0.83 7.74
C PRO A 88 -10.91 1.71 8.60
N SER A 89 -10.09 1.11 9.47
CA SER A 89 -9.10 1.85 10.25
C SER A 89 -7.79 1.92 9.50
N PHE A 90 -7.29 3.12 9.22
CA PHE A 90 -6.02 3.30 8.53
C PHE A 90 -4.86 2.65 9.28
N SER A 91 -4.81 2.79 10.62
CA SER A 91 -3.72 2.20 11.40
C SER A 91 -3.74 0.68 11.36
N LYS A 92 -4.93 0.06 11.35
CA LYS A 92 -5.06 -1.40 11.19
C LYS A 92 -4.70 -1.84 9.78
N ALA A 93 -5.13 -1.08 8.77
CA ALA A 93 -4.78 -1.37 7.37
C ALA A 93 -3.27 -1.29 7.17
N LEU A 94 -2.60 -0.36 7.83
CA LEU A 94 -1.15 -0.24 7.77
C LEU A 94 -0.45 -1.50 8.31
N LYS A 95 -0.92 -2.02 9.45
CA LYS A 95 -0.38 -3.26 10.03
C LYS A 95 -0.66 -4.46 9.14
N ILE A 96 -1.85 -4.55 8.55
CA ILE A 96 -2.18 -5.61 7.60
C ILE A 96 -1.23 -5.56 6.41
N THR A 97 -0.97 -4.37 5.88
CA THR A 97 -0.06 -4.18 4.75
C THR A 97 1.35 -4.64 5.10
N GLU A 98 1.85 -4.29 6.28
CA GLU A 98 3.15 -4.78 6.74
C GLU A 98 3.22 -6.30 6.76
N GLY A 99 2.16 -6.94 7.25
CA GLY A 99 2.10 -8.41 7.30
C GLY A 99 2.12 -9.04 5.91
N LYS A 100 1.36 -8.48 4.97
CA LYS A 100 1.32 -8.97 3.59
C LYS A 100 2.63 -8.71 2.85
N LEU A 101 3.24 -7.58 3.12
CA LEU A 101 4.49 -7.15 2.51
C LEU A 101 5.70 -7.94 3.03
N GLY A 102 5.69 -8.27 4.33
CA GLY A 102 6.81 -8.91 4.98
C GLY A 102 7.97 -7.97 5.25
N GLU A 103 7.73 -6.66 5.25
CA GLU A 103 8.74 -5.62 5.45
C GLU A 103 8.17 -4.52 6.33
N ARG A 104 9.06 -3.82 7.02
CA ARG A 104 8.66 -2.72 7.90
C ARG A 104 8.25 -1.50 7.09
N ILE A 105 7.14 -0.87 7.49
CA ILE A 105 6.68 0.39 6.89
C ILE A 105 6.87 1.51 7.90
N ILE A 106 7.52 2.58 7.47
CA ILE A 106 7.65 3.82 8.25
C ILE A 106 6.78 4.87 7.57
N TYR A 107 5.71 5.27 8.26
CA TYR A 107 4.79 6.25 7.71
C TYR A 107 5.31 7.66 8.00
N LYS A 108 5.48 8.43 6.94
CA LYS A 108 5.95 9.81 7.01
C LYS A 108 4.83 10.74 6.55
N HIS A 109 4.44 11.67 7.43
CA HIS A 109 3.35 12.62 7.16
C HIS A 109 3.73 14.05 7.52
#